data_ed9fae4133bbc16d00abc6a5988458ba
#
_entry.id   ed9fae4133bbc16d00abc6a5988458ba
#
_cell.length_a   1.000
_cell.length_b   1.000
_cell.length_c   1.000
_cell.angle_alpha   90.00
_cell.angle_beta   90.00
_cell.angle_gamma   90.00
#
_symmetry.space_group_name_H-M   'P 1'
#
loop_
_entity.id
_entity.type
_entity.pdbx_description
1 polymer ?
#
loop_
_entity_poly.entity_id
_entity_poly.type
_entity_poly.pdbx_seq_one_letter_code
_entity_poly.pdbx_strand_id
1 'polypeptide(L)'
;MKSTQPAKVLTEQRKFLDQFASLPFDDRAADEYGRIRAHLARHGTPIGPNDLLIAAIALANNATLVTHNMAEFNRVPGLTITDWETPA
;
A
#
# COMPACT_ATOMS: atom_id res chain seq x y z
N MET A 1 -20.93 -9.33 -16.03
CA MET A 1 -20.58 -10.21 -14.97
C MET A 1 -19.43 -9.71 -14.17
N LYS A 2 -19.53 -9.82 -12.97
CA LYS A 2 -18.49 -9.24 -12.15
C LYS A 2 -17.56 -10.31 -11.66
N SER A 3 -16.39 -9.87 -11.23
CA SER A 3 -15.42 -10.77 -10.69
C SER A 3 -15.98 -11.45 -9.45
N THR A 4 -15.67 -12.73 -9.32
CA THR A 4 -16.04 -13.47 -8.13
C THR A 4 -14.92 -13.51 -7.11
N GLN A 5 -13.77 -12.96 -7.47
CA GLN A 5 -12.65 -12.97 -6.53
C GLN A 5 -12.83 -11.90 -5.47
N PRO A 6 -12.59 -12.25 -4.23
CA PRO A 6 -12.64 -11.23 -3.18
C PRO A 6 -11.52 -10.22 -3.39
N ALA A 7 -11.76 -8.99 -2.97
CA ALA A 7 -10.74 -7.99 -3.03
C ALA A 7 -9.59 -8.38 -2.10
N LYS A 8 -8.37 -8.22 -2.60
CA LYS A 8 -7.20 -8.48 -1.77
C LYS A 8 -7.06 -7.34 -0.78
N VAL A 9 -6.86 -7.67 0.47
CA VAL A 9 -6.72 -6.69 1.53
C VAL A 9 -5.42 -6.96 2.29
N LEU A 10 -4.64 -5.93 2.49
CA LEU A 10 -3.43 -6.00 3.30
C LEU A 10 -3.59 -5.04 4.45
N THR A 11 -3.25 -5.46 5.65
CA THR A 11 -3.46 -4.67 6.84
C THR A 11 -2.13 -4.23 7.42
N GLU A 12 -1.95 -2.92 7.54
CA GLU A 12 -0.76 -2.34 8.13
C GLU A 12 -0.96 -2.15 9.62
N GLN A 13 -1.25 -3.23 10.30
CA GLN A 13 -1.33 -3.25 11.74
C GLN A 13 -0.24 -4.17 12.23
N ARG A 14 0.38 -3.82 13.34
CA ARG A 14 1.57 -4.54 13.80
C ARG A 14 1.38 -6.05 13.81
N LYS A 15 0.25 -6.52 14.29
CA LYS A 15 0.05 -7.96 14.39
C LYS A 15 -0.23 -8.62 13.04
N PHE A 16 -0.41 -7.85 11.98
CA PHE A 16 -0.66 -8.38 10.65
C PHE A 16 0.48 -8.14 9.68
N LEU A 17 1.61 -7.62 10.18
CA LEU A 17 2.71 -7.29 9.27
C LEU A 17 3.32 -8.52 8.59
N ASP A 18 3.05 -9.71 9.11
CA ASP A 18 3.50 -10.93 8.45
C ASP A 18 2.97 -11.06 7.03
N GLN A 19 1.82 -10.41 6.75
CA GLN A 19 1.28 -10.43 5.40
C GLN A 19 2.27 -9.86 4.39
N PHE A 20 2.97 -8.80 4.78
CA PHE A 20 3.93 -8.16 3.88
C PHE A 20 5.22 -8.97 3.78
N ALA A 21 5.60 -9.62 4.86
CA ALA A 21 6.80 -10.44 4.86
C ALA A 21 6.67 -11.65 3.94
N SER A 22 5.44 -12.15 3.77
CA SER A 22 5.20 -13.32 2.94
C SER A 22 4.98 -12.98 1.47
N LEU A 23 4.85 -11.70 1.12
CA LEU A 23 4.69 -11.28 -0.25
C LEU A 23 6.05 -10.90 -0.83
N PRO A 24 6.34 -11.34 -2.05
CA PRO A 24 7.65 -11.01 -2.62
C PRO A 24 7.75 -9.55 -3.01
N PHE A 25 8.94 -9.01 -2.84
CA PHE A 25 9.24 -7.71 -3.42
C PHE A 25 9.82 -7.99 -4.81
N ASP A 26 8.94 -8.30 -5.72
CA ASP A 26 9.32 -8.70 -7.07
C ASP A 26 9.46 -7.46 -7.97
N ASP A 27 9.60 -7.70 -9.27
CA ASP A 27 9.81 -6.62 -10.22
C ASP A 27 8.65 -5.63 -10.22
N ARG A 28 7.43 -6.11 -10.08
CA ARG A 28 6.28 -5.22 -10.05
C ARG A 28 6.31 -4.32 -8.83
N ALA A 29 6.63 -4.89 -7.67
CA ALA A 29 6.74 -4.10 -6.45
C ALA A 29 7.89 -3.10 -6.56
N ALA A 30 8.99 -3.51 -7.16
CA ALA A 30 10.13 -2.60 -7.36
C ALA A 30 9.76 -1.44 -8.27
N ASP A 31 9.01 -1.72 -9.34
CA ASP A 31 8.56 -0.66 -10.25
C ASP A 31 7.64 0.31 -9.54
N GLU A 32 6.71 -0.20 -8.74
CA GLU A 32 5.80 0.67 -7.99
C GLU A 32 6.56 1.50 -6.98
N TYR A 33 7.54 0.87 -6.31
CA TYR A 33 8.36 1.57 -5.33
C TYR A 33 9.06 2.77 -5.98
N GLY A 34 9.71 2.54 -7.11
CA GLY A 34 10.41 3.62 -7.81
C GLY A 34 9.47 4.71 -8.29
N ARG A 35 8.32 4.31 -8.83
CA ARG A 35 7.36 5.25 -9.36
C ARG A 35 6.79 6.15 -8.26
N ILE A 36 6.34 5.56 -7.15
CA ILE A 36 5.74 6.37 -6.10
C ILE A 36 6.80 7.18 -5.36
N ARG A 37 8.00 6.64 -5.20
CA ARG A 37 9.08 7.41 -4.58
C ARG A 37 9.39 8.67 -5.38
N ALA A 38 9.50 8.54 -6.69
CA ALA A 38 9.76 9.69 -7.54
C ALA A 38 8.61 10.69 -7.50
N HIS A 39 7.38 10.18 -7.53
CA HIS A 39 6.20 11.06 -7.48
C HIS A 39 6.18 11.88 -6.19
N LEU A 40 6.38 11.21 -5.06
CA LEU A 40 6.32 11.89 -3.77
C LEU A 40 7.46 12.88 -3.60
N ALA A 41 8.63 12.54 -4.12
CA ALA A 41 9.77 13.46 -4.07
C ALA A 41 9.48 14.72 -4.87
N ARG A 42 8.89 14.56 -6.07
CA ARG A 42 8.58 15.73 -6.90
C ARG A 42 7.56 16.63 -6.25
N HIS A 43 6.67 16.09 -5.46
CA HIS A 43 5.64 16.88 -4.79
C HIS A 43 6.05 17.34 -3.40
N GLY A 44 7.27 17.02 -2.98
CA GLY A 44 7.77 17.43 -1.68
C GLY A 44 7.06 16.78 -0.52
N THR A 45 6.51 15.57 -0.74
CA THR A 45 5.74 14.88 0.30
C THR A 45 6.23 13.45 0.47
N PRO A 46 7.52 13.25 0.75
CA PRO A 46 8.03 11.88 0.93
C PRO A 46 7.42 11.23 2.16
N ILE A 47 7.39 9.90 2.12
CA ILE A 47 6.96 9.11 3.26
C ILE A 47 8.11 8.21 3.69
N GLY A 48 7.98 7.60 4.87
CA GLY A 48 9.03 6.76 5.38
C GLY A 48 9.31 5.55 4.49
N PRO A 49 10.53 4.99 4.54
CA PRO A 49 10.88 3.88 3.67
C PRO A 49 10.05 2.63 3.91
N ASN A 50 9.68 2.34 5.15
CA ASN A 50 8.82 1.18 5.42
C ASN A 50 7.45 1.38 4.83
N ASP A 51 6.88 2.56 4.97
CA ASP A 51 5.56 2.85 4.42
C ASP A 51 5.61 2.83 2.89
N LEU A 52 6.70 3.31 2.32
CA LEU A 52 6.88 3.28 0.88
C LEU A 52 6.91 1.84 0.37
N LEU A 53 7.59 0.97 1.09
CA LEU A 53 7.65 -0.45 0.73
C LEU A 53 6.27 -1.09 0.83
N ILE A 54 5.56 -0.82 1.90
CA ILE A 54 4.21 -1.36 2.11
C ILE A 54 3.28 -0.90 0.99
N ALA A 55 3.35 0.38 0.64
CA ALA A 55 2.52 0.91 -0.44
C ALA A 55 2.85 0.26 -1.77
N ALA A 56 4.14 0.05 -2.04
CA ALA A 56 4.55 -0.58 -3.29
C ALA A 56 4.03 -2.01 -3.41
N ILE A 57 4.10 -2.76 -2.32
CA ILE A 57 3.61 -4.14 -2.33
C ILE A 57 2.09 -4.15 -2.52
N ALA A 58 1.38 -3.26 -1.86
CA ALA A 58 -0.07 -3.18 -2.00
C ALA A 58 -0.46 -2.85 -3.44
N LEU A 59 0.23 -1.88 -4.04
CA LEU A 59 -0.06 -1.51 -5.43
C LEU A 59 0.25 -2.66 -6.39
N ALA A 60 1.37 -3.35 -6.18
CA ALA A 60 1.76 -4.44 -7.05
C ALA A 60 0.76 -5.59 -7.00
N ASN A 61 0.02 -5.71 -5.91
CA ASN A 61 -0.95 -6.77 -5.73
C ASN A 61 -2.39 -6.31 -5.92
N ASN A 62 -2.58 -5.06 -6.33
CA ASN A 62 -3.92 -4.47 -6.47
C ASN A 62 -4.74 -4.62 -5.20
N ALA A 63 -4.10 -4.41 -4.06
CA ALA A 63 -4.71 -4.64 -2.77
C ALA A 63 -5.19 -3.33 -2.16
N THR A 64 -6.24 -3.43 -1.35
CA THR A 64 -6.64 -2.33 -0.49
C THR A 64 -5.80 -2.40 0.77
N LEU A 65 -5.19 -1.29 1.13
CA LEU A 65 -4.37 -1.22 2.34
C LEU A 65 -5.21 -0.72 3.49
N VAL A 66 -5.29 -1.52 4.53
CA VAL A 66 -5.97 -1.13 5.77
C VAL A 66 -4.91 -0.56 6.69
N THR A 67 -5.04 0.71 7.01
CA THR A 67 -4.01 1.41 7.78
C THR A 67 -4.67 2.45 8.67
N HIS A 68 -4.00 2.74 9.78
CA HIS A 68 -4.40 3.84 10.64
C HIS A 68 -3.72 5.14 10.21
N ASN A 69 -2.69 5.04 9.39
CA ASN A 69 -1.89 6.19 8.98
C ASN A 69 -2.39 6.75 7.65
N MET A 70 -3.64 7.21 7.63
CA MET A 70 -4.28 7.65 6.40
C MET A 70 -3.58 8.85 5.79
N ALA A 71 -3.12 9.78 6.64
CA ALA A 71 -2.55 11.02 6.13
C ALA A 71 -1.34 10.76 5.25
N GLU A 72 -0.50 9.80 5.65
CA GLU A 72 0.71 9.51 4.90
C GLU A 72 0.42 8.69 3.65
N PHE A 73 -0.36 7.63 3.78
CA PHE A 73 -0.64 6.77 2.65
C PHE A 73 -1.56 7.43 1.62
N ASN A 74 -2.33 8.44 2.05
CA ASN A 74 -3.19 9.15 1.12
C ASN A 74 -2.40 9.94 0.08
N ARG A 75 -1.11 10.12 0.30
CA ARG A 75 -0.24 10.80 -0.65
C ARG A 75 0.15 9.90 -1.82
N VAL A 76 -0.06 8.61 -1.70
CA VAL A 76 0.40 7.64 -2.70
C VAL A 76 -0.65 7.53 -3.81
N PRO A 77 -0.29 7.91 -5.05
CA PRO A 77 -1.26 7.86 -6.14
C PRO A 77 -1.62 6.43 -6.50
N GLY A 78 -2.91 6.20 -6.71
CA GLY A 78 -3.40 4.89 -7.14
C GLY A 78 -3.60 3.88 -6.03
N LEU A 79 -3.23 4.23 -4.80
CA LEU A 79 -3.37 3.30 -3.68
C LEU A 79 -4.75 3.43 -3.04
N THR A 80 -5.42 2.31 -2.90
CA THR A 80 -6.70 2.28 -2.20
C THR A 80 -6.44 2.00 -0.73
N ILE A 81 -6.90 2.90 0.15
CA ILE A 81 -6.67 2.77 1.57
C ILE A 81 -7.98 2.86 2.33
N THR A 82 -8.00 2.25 3.50
CA THR A 82 -9.13 2.36 4.41
C THR A 82 -8.60 2.30 5.83
N ASP A 83 -9.32 2.95 6.74
CA ASP A 83 -8.93 3.00 8.14
C ASP A 83 -9.64 1.88 8.88
N TRP A 84 -8.89 1.06 9.62
CA TRP A 84 -9.49 -0.06 10.33
C TRP A 84 -10.36 0.38 11.51
N GLU A 85 -10.20 1.61 11.96
CA GLU A 85 -11.00 2.11 13.06
C GLU A 85 -12.32 2.70 12.59
N THR A 86 -12.49 2.82 11.28
CA THR A 86 -13.70 3.38 10.72
C THR A 86 -14.57 2.25 10.20
N PRO A 87 -15.77 2.09 10.73
CA PRO A 87 -16.66 1.03 10.24
C PRO A 87 -16.93 1.24 8.76
N ALA A 88 -16.99 0.15 8.05
CA ALA A 88 -17.25 0.19 6.62
C ALA A 88 -18.66 0.68 6.33
#